data_4fdce1bb474243dba852eaaf65ec6f6a
#
_entry.id   4fdce1bb474243dba852eaaf65ec6f6a
#
_cell.length_a   1.000
_cell.length_b   1.000
_cell.length_c   1.000
_cell.angle_alpha   90.00
_cell.angle_beta   90.00
_cell.angle_gamma   90.00
#
_symmetry.space_group_name_H-M   'P 1'
#
loop_
_entity.id
_entity.type
_entity.pdbx_description
1 polymer ?
#
loop_
_entity_poly.entity_id
_entity_poly.type
_entity_poly.pdbx_seq_one_letter_code
_entity_poly.pdbx_strand_id
1 'polypeptide(L)'
;MSIIFSVGIVILLLNEYYYHVVLKNKPEHKILRGLKNKYDMIAFGSSYGLYGISFPKDSNGFNFCLGGQFFYYTDKMLREYAPRCLNSGGTVYLIIADLVFAEVGKGLYNSERYPLILSKKSLGDEYSLLNYLRMRFPFFFNRRALRQIARTMIKGVDNGFDTLTLNQLNYEETLQQAKKRCFSWCQQFHLNDTQTNKIPVELEEKFSRTCQILTSMIQFCYDEGYKPVLVVTPVSSAMNECMSDAFIKKVLYDNIEKANVMAVPFLNYLRDGRFQDISLYANNADYLNARGRLLFTKELIIDSKYISQ
;
A
#
# COMPACT_ATOMS: atom_id res chain seq x y z
N MET A 1 35.94 9.26 31.85
CA MET A 1 35.19 9.91 30.73
C MET A 1 35.33 9.17 29.40
N SER A 2 36.50 8.62 29.04
CA SER A 2 36.77 7.92 27.78
C SER A 2 35.88 6.67 27.53
N ILE A 3 35.68 5.82 28.54
CA ILE A 3 34.90 4.56 28.40
C ILE A 3 33.42 4.83 28.09
N ILE A 4 32.80 5.77 28.78
CA ILE A 4 31.38 6.12 28.55
C ILE A 4 31.17 6.66 27.14
N PHE A 5 32.09 7.48 26.66
CA PHE A 5 32.07 8.02 25.29
C PHE A 5 32.21 6.91 24.25
N SER A 6 33.16 5.98 24.47
CA SER A 6 33.36 4.84 23.56
C SER A 6 32.13 3.92 23.50
N VAL A 7 31.51 3.63 24.64
CA VAL A 7 30.27 2.83 24.70
C VAL A 7 29.12 3.54 23.96
N GLY A 8 28.99 4.85 24.13
CA GLY A 8 27.99 5.65 23.41
C GLY A 8 28.13 5.56 21.88
N ILE A 9 29.37 5.66 21.38
CA ILE A 9 29.65 5.51 19.94
C ILE A 9 29.27 4.11 19.45
N VAL A 10 29.65 3.05 20.17
CA VAL A 10 29.31 1.68 19.76
C VAL A 10 27.79 1.49 19.66
N ILE A 11 27.03 2.00 20.63
CA ILE A 11 25.57 1.91 20.63
C ILE A 11 24.98 2.67 19.43
N LEU A 12 25.48 3.85 19.10
CA LEU A 12 25.05 4.61 17.94
C LEU A 12 25.37 3.86 16.62
N LEU A 13 26.56 3.27 16.51
CA LEU A 13 26.91 2.45 15.33
C LEU A 13 26.00 1.22 15.19
N LEU A 14 25.66 0.56 16.29
CA LEU A 14 24.69 -0.54 16.28
C LEU A 14 23.31 -0.07 15.83
N ASN A 15 22.86 1.12 16.26
CA ASN A 15 21.61 1.69 15.79
C ASN A 15 21.63 1.98 14.28
N GLU A 16 22.68 2.62 13.78
CA GLU A 16 22.82 2.91 12.35
C GLU A 16 22.88 1.62 11.51
N TYR A 17 23.62 0.61 11.98
CA TYR A 17 23.63 -0.70 11.33
C TYR A 17 22.22 -1.32 11.32
N TYR A 18 21.52 -1.31 12.45
CA TYR A 18 20.17 -1.84 12.56
C TYR A 18 19.20 -1.10 11.64
N TYR A 19 19.23 0.22 11.65
CA TYR A 19 18.37 1.08 10.85
C TYR A 19 18.62 0.91 9.34
N HIS A 20 19.88 0.97 8.91
CA HIS A 20 20.23 1.00 7.49
C HIS A 20 20.42 -0.37 6.85
N VAL A 21 20.76 -1.39 7.63
CA VAL A 21 21.04 -2.74 7.12
C VAL A 21 19.92 -3.71 7.46
N VAL A 22 19.59 -3.87 8.75
CA VAL A 22 18.59 -4.87 9.16
C VAL A 22 17.18 -4.50 8.68
N LEU A 23 16.82 -3.22 8.79
CA LEU A 23 15.49 -2.71 8.42
C LEU A 23 15.40 -2.22 6.96
N LYS A 24 16.47 -2.35 6.17
CA LYS A 24 16.53 -1.75 4.81
C LYS A 24 15.37 -2.14 3.88
N ASN A 25 14.83 -3.35 4.05
CA ASN A 25 13.74 -3.88 3.22
C ASN A 25 12.35 -3.61 3.80
N LYS A 26 12.24 -2.94 4.95
CA LYS A 26 10.95 -2.47 5.45
C LYS A 26 10.36 -1.42 4.50
N PRO A 27 9.03 -1.43 4.28
CA PRO A 27 8.39 -0.50 3.34
C PRO A 27 8.73 0.97 3.61
N GLU A 28 8.73 1.40 4.87
CA GLU A 28 9.04 2.78 5.27
C GLU A 28 10.47 3.18 4.87
N HIS A 29 11.44 2.28 5.06
CA HIS A 29 12.83 2.51 4.69
C HIS A 29 13.04 2.50 3.17
N LYS A 30 12.26 1.69 2.42
CA LYS A 30 12.25 1.73 0.96
C LYS A 30 11.73 3.09 0.47
N ILE A 31 10.63 3.60 1.05
CA ILE A 31 10.09 4.93 0.73
C ILE A 31 11.14 6.01 0.92
N LEU A 32 11.79 6.08 2.08
CA LEU A 32 12.81 7.09 2.37
C LEU A 32 13.98 7.09 1.36
N ARG A 33 14.34 5.91 0.85
CA ARG A 33 15.35 5.81 -0.22
C ARG A 33 14.77 6.27 -1.56
N GLY A 34 13.54 5.92 -1.87
CA GLY A 34 12.84 6.34 -3.08
C GLY A 34 12.72 7.85 -3.23
N LEU A 35 12.58 8.59 -2.11
CA LEU A 35 12.48 10.06 -2.13
C LEU A 35 13.71 10.80 -2.69
N LYS A 36 14.82 10.11 -2.95
CA LYS A 36 16.04 10.68 -3.51
C LYS A 36 16.06 10.75 -5.04
N ASN A 37 15.10 10.11 -5.71
CA ASN A 37 15.06 9.96 -7.16
C ASN A 37 13.85 10.70 -7.76
N LYS A 38 13.88 10.90 -9.08
CA LYS A 38 12.75 11.35 -9.88
C LYS A 38 12.23 10.19 -10.73
N TYR A 39 10.90 10.13 -10.84
CA TYR A 39 10.18 9.04 -11.51
C TYR A 39 9.23 9.59 -12.58
N ASP A 40 8.89 8.76 -13.55
CA ASP A 40 7.86 9.05 -14.54
C ASP A 40 6.49 8.51 -14.11
N MET A 41 6.52 7.51 -13.22
CA MET A 41 5.34 6.84 -12.70
C MET A 41 5.48 6.57 -11.20
N ILE A 42 4.48 6.90 -10.43
CA ILE A 42 4.43 6.58 -8.99
C ILE A 42 3.08 5.97 -8.62
N ALA A 43 3.09 5.04 -7.66
CA ALA A 43 1.89 4.42 -7.15
C ALA A 43 1.68 4.75 -5.67
N PHE A 44 0.45 5.11 -5.30
CA PHE A 44 0.01 5.34 -3.93
C PHE A 44 -1.21 4.48 -3.60
N GLY A 45 -1.28 3.96 -2.39
CA GLY A 45 -2.39 3.15 -1.91
C GLY A 45 -2.02 2.27 -0.73
N SER A 46 -2.87 1.29 -0.45
CA SER A 46 -2.77 0.37 0.67
C SER A 46 -1.92 -0.88 0.37
N SER A 47 -2.16 -1.95 1.13
CA SER A 47 -1.53 -3.26 0.96
C SER A 47 -1.73 -3.85 -0.44
N TYR A 48 -2.84 -3.58 -1.09
CA TYR A 48 -3.09 -4.04 -2.47
C TYR A 48 -2.10 -3.44 -3.46
N GLY A 49 -1.74 -2.17 -3.31
CA GLY A 49 -0.67 -1.56 -4.10
C GLY A 49 0.72 -2.05 -3.67
N LEU A 50 0.96 -2.19 -2.35
CA LEU A 50 2.24 -2.69 -1.84
C LEU A 50 2.57 -4.09 -2.38
N TYR A 51 1.57 -4.96 -2.44
CA TYR A 51 1.71 -6.33 -2.96
C TYR A 51 1.30 -6.48 -4.43
N GLY A 52 0.69 -5.47 -5.03
CA GLY A 52 0.28 -5.49 -6.43
C GLY A 52 1.31 -4.90 -7.37
N ILE A 53 1.99 -3.82 -6.99
CA ILE A 53 2.86 -3.06 -7.88
C ILE A 53 4.34 -3.43 -7.68
N SER A 54 4.99 -3.83 -8.77
CA SER A 54 6.44 -4.08 -8.83
C SER A 54 6.98 -3.56 -10.14
N PHE A 55 7.37 -2.29 -10.16
CA PHE A 55 7.91 -1.67 -11.37
C PHE A 55 9.15 -2.42 -11.89
N PRO A 56 9.17 -2.82 -13.17
CA PRO A 56 10.35 -3.40 -13.81
C PRO A 56 11.56 -2.45 -13.72
N LYS A 57 12.78 -3.01 -13.75
CA LYS A 57 14.02 -2.22 -13.62
C LYS A 57 14.24 -1.23 -14.76
N ASP A 58 13.70 -1.52 -15.92
CA ASP A 58 13.73 -0.70 -17.14
C ASP A 58 12.61 0.36 -17.17
N SER A 59 11.69 0.33 -16.22
CA SER A 59 10.68 1.37 -16.05
C SER A 59 11.10 2.34 -14.95
N ASN A 60 10.94 3.64 -15.20
CA ASN A 60 11.23 4.68 -14.22
C ASN A 60 10.01 4.90 -13.29
N GLY A 61 9.69 3.88 -12.47
CA GLY A 61 8.54 3.89 -11.58
C GLY A 61 8.88 3.56 -10.13
N PHE A 62 8.09 4.08 -9.18
CA PHE A 62 8.24 3.78 -7.76
C PHE A 62 6.92 3.55 -7.04
N ASN A 63 6.90 2.56 -6.14
CA ASN A 63 5.74 2.18 -5.36
C ASN A 63 5.82 2.76 -3.94
N PHE A 64 4.98 3.77 -3.65
CA PHE A 64 4.83 4.40 -2.34
C PHE A 64 3.70 3.80 -1.48
N CYS A 65 3.10 2.70 -1.90
CA CYS A 65 2.05 2.03 -1.15
C CYS A 65 2.56 1.40 0.15
N LEU A 66 1.72 1.41 1.18
CA LEU A 66 2.02 0.80 2.49
C LEU A 66 0.88 -0.09 2.96
N GLY A 67 1.21 -1.21 3.63
CA GLY A 67 0.20 -2.08 4.23
C GLY A 67 -0.62 -1.36 5.30
N GLY A 68 -1.97 -1.51 5.29
CA GLY A 68 -2.87 -0.83 6.22
C GLY A 68 -2.84 0.70 6.10
N GLN A 69 -2.62 1.23 4.91
CA GLN A 69 -2.66 2.66 4.63
C GLN A 69 -4.04 3.05 4.11
N PHE A 70 -4.67 4.02 4.77
CA PHE A 70 -5.94 4.60 4.37
C PHE A 70 -5.75 5.78 3.42
N PHE A 71 -6.79 6.18 2.70
CA PHE A 71 -6.73 7.32 1.79
C PHE A 71 -6.33 8.62 2.48
N TYR A 72 -6.66 8.81 3.75
CA TYR A 72 -6.22 9.96 4.53
C TYR A 72 -4.69 10.13 4.53
N TYR A 73 -3.94 9.06 4.82
CA TYR A 73 -2.47 9.12 4.77
C TYR A 73 -1.93 9.02 3.34
N THR A 74 -2.65 8.36 2.45
CA THR A 74 -2.33 8.32 1.02
C THR A 74 -2.34 9.73 0.42
N ASP A 75 -3.34 10.56 0.74
CA ASP A 75 -3.42 11.96 0.31
C ASP A 75 -2.24 12.79 0.84
N LYS A 76 -1.92 12.66 2.13
CA LYS A 76 -0.75 13.35 2.73
C LYS A 76 0.56 12.95 2.04
N MET A 77 0.76 11.66 1.76
CA MET A 77 1.95 11.18 1.07
C MET A 77 2.00 11.65 -0.38
N LEU A 78 0.88 11.62 -1.09
CA LEU A 78 0.77 12.12 -2.45
C LEU A 78 1.19 13.60 -2.53
N ARG A 79 0.61 14.46 -1.69
CA ARG A 79 0.89 15.90 -1.66
C ARG A 79 2.32 16.24 -1.26
N GLU A 80 2.93 15.44 -0.39
CA GLU A 80 4.32 15.66 0.03
C GLU A 80 5.33 15.10 -0.97
N TYR A 81 5.04 13.92 -1.58
CA TYR A 81 6.03 13.18 -2.34
C TYR A 81 5.96 13.43 -3.85
N ALA A 82 4.76 13.59 -4.44
CA ALA A 82 4.66 13.78 -5.87
C ALA A 82 5.45 15.00 -6.36
N PRO A 83 5.39 16.19 -5.73
CA PRO A 83 6.19 17.34 -6.16
C PRO A 83 7.70 17.12 -6.04
N ARG A 84 8.12 16.26 -5.12
CA ARG A 84 9.55 15.95 -4.87
C ARG A 84 10.09 14.88 -5.80
N CYS A 85 9.26 13.90 -6.17
CA CYS A 85 9.73 12.64 -6.77
C CYS A 85 9.17 12.40 -8.17
N LEU A 86 8.08 13.05 -8.59
CA LEU A 86 7.49 12.84 -9.91
C LEU A 86 8.02 13.88 -10.91
N ASN A 87 8.31 13.44 -12.12
CA ASN A 87 8.60 14.32 -13.24
C ASN A 87 7.33 15.07 -13.68
N SER A 88 7.51 16.26 -14.29
CA SER A 88 6.38 17.01 -14.85
C SER A 88 5.60 16.15 -15.86
N GLY A 89 4.29 16.16 -15.77
CA GLY A 89 3.41 15.33 -16.61
C GLY A 89 3.47 13.82 -16.31
N GLY A 90 4.13 13.43 -15.22
CA GLY A 90 4.25 12.04 -14.82
C GLY A 90 2.92 11.43 -14.36
N THR A 91 2.86 10.10 -14.33
CA THR A 91 1.64 9.33 -14.01
C THR A 91 1.56 9.00 -12.53
N VAL A 92 0.40 9.23 -11.93
CA VAL A 92 0.07 8.84 -10.55
C VAL A 92 -0.96 7.72 -10.58
N TYR A 93 -0.55 6.51 -10.20
CA TYR A 93 -1.49 5.40 -9.98
C TYR A 93 -2.06 5.49 -8.56
N LEU A 94 -3.36 5.75 -8.47
CA LEU A 94 -4.12 5.72 -7.23
C LEU A 94 -4.74 4.34 -7.07
N ILE A 95 -4.15 3.51 -6.20
CA ILE A 95 -4.55 2.12 -6.02
C ILE A 95 -5.73 2.03 -5.06
N ILE A 96 -6.83 1.50 -5.55
CA ILE A 96 -8.10 1.38 -4.85
C ILE A 96 -8.30 -0.10 -4.48
N ALA A 97 -8.41 -0.37 -3.18
CA ALA A 97 -8.71 -1.69 -2.64
C ALA A 97 -10.22 -1.88 -2.49
N ASP A 98 -10.68 -3.13 -2.41
CA ASP A 98 -12.10 -3.50 -2.40
C ASP A 98 -12.94 -2.75 -1.36
N LEU A 99 -12.45 -2.65 -0.12
CA LEU A 99 -13.14 -2.00 1.00
C LEU A 99 -12.46 -0.72 1.48
N VAL A 100 -11.62 -0.09 0.64
CA VAL A 100 -10.90 1.12 1.03
C VAL A 100 -11.83 2.27 1.42
N PHE A 101 -13.03 2.34 0.82
CA PHE A 101 -14.01 3.36 1.14
C PHE A 101 -14.64 3.18 2.55
N ALA A 102 -14.60 1.97 3.10
CA ALA A 102 -15.04 1.70 4.47
C ALA A 102 -14.05 2.19 5.53
N GLU A 103 -12.84 2.56 5.13
CA GLU A 103 -11.74 2.92 5.99
C GLU A 103 -11.61 4.44 6.10
N VAL A 104 -12.23 5.01 7.12
CA VAL A 104 -12.05 6.42 7.47
C VAL A 104 -11.30 6.50 8.77
N GLY A 105 -10.13 7.14 8.80
CA GLY A 105 -9.66 7.41 10.12
C GLY A 105 -8.25 7.95 10.27
N LYS A 106 -8.18 8.89 11.20
CA LYS A 106 -6.98 9.22 11.95
C LYS A 106 -6.71 8.08 12.93
N GLY A 107 -5.47 7.60 12.97
CA GLY A 107 -4.99 6.82 14.11
C GLY A 107 -5.35 5.34 14.18
N LEU A 108 -5.93 4.75 13.13
CA LEU A 108 -6.10 3.31 13.05
C LEU A 108 -4.80 2.67 12.54
N TYR A 109 -4.42 1.53 12.85
CA TYR A 109 -3.27 0.69 12.44
C TYR A 109 -1.99 1.40 11.94
N ASN A 110 -0.88 1.20 12.64
CA ASN A 110 0.48 1.62 12.25
C ASN A 110 0.66 3.14 12.04
N SER A 111 -0.12 4.00 12.69
CA SER A 111 0.04 5.44 12.60
C SER A 111 1.39 5.93 13.14
N GLU A 112 2.02 5.15 14.04
CA GLU A 112 3.34 5.46 14.59
C GLU A 112 4.47 5.57 13.57
N ARG A 113 4.30 5.02 12.35
CA ARG A 113 5.32 5.09 11.29
C ARG A 113 5.35 6.42 10.54
N TYR A 114 4.24 7.14 10.49
CA TYR A 114 4.14 8.35 9.68
C TYR A 114 5.06 9.50 10.11
N PRO A 115 5.35 9.73 11.38
CA PRO A 115 6.36 10.73 11.79
C PRO A 115 7.76 10.49 11.21
N LEU A 116 8.11 9.26 10.83
CA LEU A 116 9.37 8.94 10.15
C LEU A 116 9.37 9.34 8.68
N ILE A 117 8.22 9.16 8.00
CA ILE A 117 8.12 9.26 6.56
C ILE A 117 7.40 10.52 6.07
N LEU A 118 6.63 11.20 6.90
CA LEU A 118 5.96 12.46 6.59
C LEU A 118 6.50 13.60 7.46
N SER A 119 6.55 14.78 6.90
CA SER A 119 6.97 15.98 7.61
C SER A 119 6.00 16.39 8.72
N LYS A 120 6.50 17.13 9.71
CA LYS A 120 5.65 17.75 10.73
C LYS A 120 4.58 18.66 10.10
N LYS A 121 4.90 19.33 8.99
CA LYS A 121 3.95 20.17 8.26
C LYS A 121 2.76 19.36 7.73
N SER A 122 3.01 18.20 7.14
CA SER A 122 1.97 17.32 6.59
C SER A 122 1.12 16.64 7.66
N LEU A 123 1.72 16.29 8.80
CA LEU A 123 1.02 15.62 9.90
C LEU A 123 0.30 16.59 10.83
N GLY A 124 0.78 17.85 10.97
CA GLY A 124 0.22 18.80 11.91
C GLY A 124 0.24 18.26 13.35
N ASP A 125 -0.91 18.28 14.01
CA ASP A 125 -1.08 17.82 15.42
C ASP A 125 -0.90 16.30 15.58
N GLU A 126 -0.92 15.54 14.50
CA GLU A 126 -0.67 14.09 14.54
C GLU A 126 0.83 13.74 14.61
N TYR A 127 1.71 14.74 14.45
CA TYR A 127 3.14 14.51 14.54
C TYR A 127 3.56 14.19 15.97
N SER A 128 4.12 13.00 16.17
CA SER A 128 4.66 12.54 17.44
C SER A 128 6.18 12.43 17.37
N LEU A 129 6.88 13.31 18.09
CA LEU A 129 8.33 13.24 18.22
C LEU A 129 8.77 11.90 18.84
N LEU A 130 8.00 11.36 19.79
CA LEU A 130 8.31 10.07 20.41
C LEU A 130 8.24 8.94 19.37
N ASN A 131 7.22 8.94 18.52
CA ASN A 131 7.10 7.93 17.45
C ASN A 131 8.21 8.11 16.41
N TYR A 132 8.55 9.35 16.04
CA TYR A 132 9.71 9.62 15.19
C TYR A 132 10.99 9.03 15.79
N LEU A 133 11.28 9.30 17.07
CA LEU A 133 12.48 8.80 17.75
C LEU A 133 12.48 7.26 17.83
N ARG A 134 11.32 6.64 18.11
CA ARG A 134 11.19 5.17 18.12
C ARG A 134 11.52 4.56 16.77
N MET A 135 11.07 5.18 15.70
CA MET A 135 11.31 4.69 14.33
C MET A 135 12.73 5.02 13.83
N ARG A 136 13.31 6.17 14.22
CA ARG A 136 14.69 6.58 13.83
C ARG A 136 15.78 5.87 14.65
N PHE A 137 15.48 5.56 15.91
CA PHE A 137 16.38 4.87 16.82
C PHE A 137 15.83 3.51 17.27
N PRO A 138 15.45 2.62 16.33
CA PRO A 138 14.71 1.40 16.66
C PRO A 138 15.53 0.40 17.50
N PHE A 139 16.86 0.48 17.48
CA PHE A 139 17.72 -0.35 18.31
C PHE A 139 17.41 -0.20 19.81
N PHE A 140 17.13 1.01 20.26
CA PHE A 140 16.83 1.29 21.67
C PHE A 140 15.45 0.82 22.13
N PHE A 141 14.51 0.70 21.19
CA PHE A 141 13.11 0.38 21.47
C PHE A 141 12.74 -1.06 21.13
N ASN A 142 13.62 -1.79 20.46
CA ASN A 142 13.37 -3.17 20.08
C ASN A 142 14.21 -4.16 20.91
N ARG A 143 13.58 -4.84 21.88
CA ARG A 143 14.24 -5.85 22.72
C ARG A 143 14.91 -6.97 21.94
N ARG A 144 14.54 -7.18 20.66
CA ARG A 144 15.10 -8.23 19.80
C ARG A 144 16.17 -7.71 18.84
N ALA A 145 16.57 -6.42 18.92
CA ALA A 145 17.47 -5.80 17.96
C ALA A 145 18.80 -6.52 17.84
N LEU A 146 19.48 -6.83 18.95
CA LEU A 146 20.75 -7.58 18.94
C LEU A 146 20.62 -8.95 18.28
N ARG A 147 19.55 -9.70 18.58
CA ARG A 147 19.28 -11.00 17.94
C ARG A 147 19.05 -10.87 16.44
N GLN A 148 18.35 -9.82 16.01
CA GLN A 148 18.12 -9.55 14.59
C GLN A 148 19.41 -9.14 13.88
N ILE A 149 20.26 -8.32 14.50
CA ILE A 149 21.60 -7.99 14.00
C ILE A 149 22.42 -9.27 13.79
N ALA A 150 22.55 -10.11 14.83
CA ALA A 150 23.30 -11.36 14.75
C ALA A 150 22.74 -12.28 13.66
N ARG A 151 21.41 -12.44 13.56
CA ARG A 151 20.78 -13.21 12.50
C ARG A 151 21.10 -12.66 11.12
N THR A 152 21.08 -11.33 10.95
CA THR A 152 21.37 -10.68 9.68
C THR A 152 22.83 -10.86 9.27
N MET A 153 23.77 -10.82 10.23
CA MET A 153 25.19 -11.07 9.96
C MET A 153 25.45 -12.51 9.50
N ILE A 154 24.70 -13.50 10.03
CA ILE A 154 24.88 -14.93 9.72
C ILE A 154 24.10 -15.32 8.45
N LYS A 155 22.85 -14.90 8.33
CA LYS A 155 21.91 -15.36 7.28
C LYS A 155 21.70 -14.36 6.15
N GLY A 156 22.31 -13.18 6.24
CA GLY A 156 22.03 -12.06 5.34
C GLY A 156 20.73 -11.32 5.72
N VAL A 157 20.46 -10.27 4.99
CA VAL A 157 19.29 -9.42 5.20
C VAL A 157 18.03 -10.13 4.74
N ASP A 158 17.00 -10.09 5.56
CA ASP A 158 15.68 -10.58 5.18
C ASP A 158 15.15 -9.77 3.99
N ASN A 159 14.80 -10.44 2.90
CA ASN A 159 14.26 -9.80 1.70
C ASN A 159 12.85 -9.23 1.91
N GLY A 160 12.26 -9.42 3.09
CA GLY A 160 10.97 -8.89 3.46
C GLY A 160 9.85 -9.43 2.58
N PHE A 161 8.92 -8.55 2.22
CA PHE A 161 7.75 -8.90 1.40
C PHE A 161 8.04 -9.14 -0.09
N ASP A 162 9.27 -8.94 -0.56
CA ASP A 162 9.63 -9.26 -1.96
C ASP A 162 9.64 -10.77 -2.23
N THR A 163 9.59 -11.57 -1.17
CA THR A 163 9.51 -13.04 -1.20
C THR A 163 8.13 -13.55 -0.82
N LEU A 164 7.05 -12.92 -1.29
CA LEU A 164 5.76 -13.59 -1.23
C LEU A 164 5.89 -14.90 -2.00
N THR A 165 5.86 -16.00 -1.25
CA THR A 165 6.03 -17.35 -1.78
C THR A 165 4.96 -17.63 -2.82
N LEU A 166 5.34 -18.42 -3.84
CA LEU A 166 4.39 -18.97 -4.79
C LEU A 166 3.26 -19.67 -4.03
N ASN A 167 2.05 -19.55 -4.53
CA ASN A 167 0.92 -20.26 -3.97
C ASN A 167 1.16 -21.76 -4.09
N GLN A 168 1.16 -22.46 -2.97
CA GLN A 168 1.28 -23.91 -2.89
C GLN A 168 -0.07 -24.59 -2.60
N LEU A 169 -1.13 -23.77 -2.43
CA LEU A 169 -2.46 -24.25 -2.14
C LEU A 169 -3.15 -24.66 -3.45
N ASN A 170 -3.98 -25.70 -3.38
CA ASN A 170 -4.93 -26.02 -4.45
C ASN A 170 -6.11 -25.01 -4.44
N TYR A 171 -7.04 -25.17 -5.41
CA TYR A 171 -8.16 -24.26 -5.53
C TYR A 171 -9.06 -24.24 -4.28
N GLU A 172 -9.38 -25.41 -3.73
CA GLU A 172 -10.26 -25.53 -2.55
C GLU A 172 -9.62 -24.88 -1.31
N GLU A 173 -8.35 -25.12 -1.09
CA GLU A 173 -7.59 -24.46 0.00
C GLU A 173 -7.52 -22.95 -0.19
N THR A 174 -7.33 -22.47 -1.42
CA THR A 174 -7.34 -21.04 -1.75
C THR A 174 -8.72 -20.43 -1.50
N LEU A 175 -9.80 -21.14 -1.87
CA LEU A 175 -11.16 -20.73 -1.59
C LEU A 175 -11.46 -20.63 -0.08
N GLN A 176 -10.91 -21.54 0.71
CA GLN A 176 -11.02 -21.45 2.18
C GLN A 176 -10.28 -20.22 2.74
N GLN A 177 -9.14 -19.83 2.17
CA GLN A 177 -8.48 -18.58 2.56
C GLN A 177 -9.31 -17.35 2.14
N ALA A 178 -9.90 -17.36 0.95
CA ALA A 178 -10.79 -16.31 0.47
C ALA A 178 -12.02 -16.13 1.40
N LYS A 179 -12.67 -17.24 1.77
CA LYS A 179 -13.81 -17.24 2.73
C LYS A 179 -13.40 -16.65 4.09
N LYS A 180 -12.22 -17.04 4.62
CA LYS A 180 -11.68 -16.46 5.86
C LYS A 180 -11.44 -14.96 5.73
N ARG A 181 -10.97 -14.50 4.57
CA ARG A 181 -10.73 -13.09 4.30
C ARG A 181 -12.05 -12.30 4.30
N CYS A 182 -13.06 -12.77 3.57
CA CYS A 182 -14.39 -12.18 3.55
C CYS A 182 -15.03 -12.17 4.96
N PHE A 183 -14.90 -13.25 5.71
CA PHE A 183 -15.36 -13.29 7.09
C PHE A 183 -14.67 -12.24 7.98
N SER A 184 -13.34 -12.07 7.84
CA SER A 184 -12.61 -11.03 8.56
C SER A 184 -13.10 -9.61 8.20
N TRP A 185 -13.45 -9.36 6.94
CA TRP A 185 -14.05 -8.08 6.53
C TRP A 185 -15.44 -7.89 7.14
N CYS A 186 -16.26 -8.93 7.15
CA CYS A 186 -17.58 -8.86 7.79
C CYS A 186 -17.46 -8.48 9.26
N GLN A 187 -16.51 -9.04 9.98
CA GLN A 187 -16.24 -8.66 11.37
C GLN A 187 -15.70 -7.23 11.51
N GLN A 188 -14.72 -6.85 10.69
CA GLN A 188 -14.07 -5.56 10.77
C GLN A 188 -15.01 -4.40 10.44
N PHE A 189 -15.89 -4.59 9.46
CA PHE A 189 -16.77 -3.56 8.92
C PHE A 189 -18.23 -3.74 9.32
N HIS A 190 -18.52 -4.69 10.21
CA HIS A 190 -19.88 -5.02 10.67
C HIS A 190 -20.85 -5.35 9.52
N LEU A 191 -20.34 -6.03 8.48
CA LEU A 191 -21.13 -6.51 7.36
C LEU A 191 -21.81 -7.82 7.73
N ASN A 192 -23.02 -8.04 7.22
CA ASN A 192 -23.69 -9.33 7.38
C ASN A 192 -23.01 -10.42 6.54
N ASP A 193 -22.69 -10.08 5.29
CA ASP A 193 -21.99 -10.95 4.33
C ASP A 193 -21.37 -10.12 3.19
N THR A 194 -20.70 -10.80 2.27
CA THR A 194 -20.14 -10.23 1.03
C THR A 194 -20.93 -10.62 -0.23
N GLN A 195 -22.16 -11.16 -0.04
CA GLN A 195 -23.03 -11.64 -1.12
C GLN A 195 -24.21 -10.71 -1.39
N THR A 196 -24.45 -9.72 -0.53
CA THR A 196 -25.53 -8.75 -0.69
C THR A 196 -25.00 -7.32 -0.77
N ASN A 197 -25.83 -6.41 -1.27
CA ASN A 197 -25.53 -4.97 -1.29
C ASN A 197 -25.97 -4.24 -0.01
N LYS A 198 -26.40 -4.97 1.01
CA LYS A 198 -26.83 -4.40 2.29
C LYS A 198 -25.58 -4.06 3.13
N ILE A 199 -25.39 -2.80 3.37
CA ILE A 199 -24.30 -2.28 4.20
C ILE A 199 -24.85 -1.47 5.37
N PRO A 200 -24.16 -1.43 6.52
CA PRO A 200 -24.53 -0.56 7.64
C PRO A 200 -24.53 0.92 7.24
N VAL A 201 -25.48 1.69 7.81
CA VAL A 201 -25.59 3.14 7.53
C VAL A 201 -24.29 3.89 7.87
N GLU A 202 -23.61 3.48 8.95
CA GLU A 202 -22.33 4.06 9.38
C GLU A 202 -21.21 3.92 8.33
N LEU A 203 -21.30 2.92 7.47
CA LEU A 203 -20.37 2.77 6.34
C LEU A 203 -20.67 3.75 5.20
N GLU A 204 -21.94 4.10 4.96
CA GLU A 204 -22.29 5.07 3.91
C GLU A 204 -21.72 6.45 4.20
N GLU A 205 -21.72 6.89 5.47
CA GLU A 205 -21.04 8.13 5.87
C GLU A 205 -19.53 8.06 5.64
N LYS A 206 -18.92 6.92 5.99
CA LYS A 206 -17.50 6.69 5.74
C LYS A 206 -17.19 6.72 4.24
N PHE A 207 -17.99 6.06 3.42
CA PHE A 207 -17.85 6.09 1.97
C PHE A 207 -17.87 7.52 1.43
N SER A 208 -18.84 8.34 1.87
CA SER A 208 -18.93 9.73 1.44
C SER A 208 -17.65 10.53 1.77
N ARG A 209 -17.14 10.40 2.99
CA ARG A 209 -15.88 11.09 3.40
C ARG A 209 -14.68 10.61 2.60
N THR A 210 -14.58 9.31 2.36
CA THR A 210 -13.47 8.72 1.61
C THR A 210 -13.54 9.09 0.12
N CYS A 211 -14.73 9.19 -0.45
CA CYS A 211 -14.93 9.73 -1.81
C CYS A 211 -14.41 11.17 -1.93
N GLN A 212 -14.70 12.03 -0.94
CA GLN A 212 -14.20 13.40 -0.93
C GLN A 212 -12.66 13.46 -0.92
N ILE A 213 -12.01 12.57 -0.15
CA ILE A 213 -10.54 12.47 -0.12
C ILE A 213 -10.02 12.05 -1.51
N LEU A 214 -10.60 11.03 -2.14
CA LEU A 214 -10.19 10.58 -3.46
C LEU A 214 -10.39 11.67 -4.51
N THR A 215 -11.54 12.37 -4.51
CA THR A 215 -11.78 13.53 -5.39
C THR A 215 -10.71 14.61 -5.21
N SER A 216 -10.35 14.92 -3.95
CA SER A 216 -9.31 15.89 -3.62
C SER A 216 -7.91 15.45 -4.09
N MET A 217 -7.60 14.15 -4.05
CA MET A 217 -6.35 13.60 -4.58
C MET A 217 -6.29 13.75 -6.12
N ILE A 218 -7.39 13.47 -6.81
CA ILE A 218 -7.50 13.61 -8.26
C ILE A 218 -7.30 15.10 -8.65
N GLN A 219 -8.02 16.02 -7.97
CA GLN A 219 -7.89 17.45 -8.20
C GLN A 219 -6.45 17.92 -8.00
N PHE A 220 -5.80 17.52 -6.91
CA PHE A 220 -4.40 17.85 -6.65
C PHE A 220 -3.48 17.41 -7.81
N CYS A 221 -3.69 16.21 -8.36
CA CYS A 221 -2.89 15.74 -9.49
C CYS A 221 -3.07 16.65 -10.71
N TYR A 222 -4.29 17.10 -11.00
CA TYR A 222 -4.56 18.03 -12.09
C TYR A 222 -3.91 19.39 -11.88
N ASP A 223 -4.06 19.95 -10.67
CA ASP A 223 -3.52 21.27 -10.32
C ASP A 223 -1.99 21.30 -10.46
N GLU A 224 -1.33 20.18 -10.16
CA GLU A 224 0.12 20.02 -10.29
C GLU A 224 0.58 19.53 -11.71
N GLY A 225 -0.36 19.33 -12.64
CA GLY A 225 -0.08 18.89 -14.01
C GLY A 225 0.34 17.42 -14.12
N TYR A 226 -0.04 16.57 -13.17
CA TYR A 226 0.17 15.11 -13.21
C TYR A 226 -1.00 14.40 -13.89
N LYS A 227 -0.79 13.14 -14.27
CA LYS A 227 -1.77 12.27 -14.91
C LYS A 227 -2.28 11.23 -13.91
N PRO A 228 -3.39 11.48 -13.19
CA PRO A 228 -3.95 10.48 -12.28
C PRO A 228 -4.63 9.35 -13.05
N VAL A 229 -4.41 8.12 -12.60
CA VAL A 229 -5.06 6.90 -13.08
C VAL A 229 -5.57 6.13 -11.86
N LEU A 230 -6.88 5.88 -11.81
CA LEU A 230 -7.49 5.05 -10.78
C LEU A 230 -7.29 3.58 -11.15
N VAL A 231 -6.84 2.76 -10.20
CA VAL A 231 -6.50 1.37 -10.46
C VAL A 231 -7.09 0.47 -9.37
N VAL A 232 -7.95 -0.47 -9.76
CA VAL A 232 -8.35 -1.58 -8.91
C VAL A 232 -7.50 -2.79 -9.27
N THR A 233 -6.77 -3.32 -8.30
CA THR A 233 -5.90 -4.48 -8.49
C THR A 233 -6.69 -5.77 -8.66
N PRO A 234 -6.14 -6.78 -9.36
CA PRO A 234 -6.81 -8.07 -9.47
C PRO A 234 -6.79 -8.84 -8.16
N VAL A 235 -7.77 -9.69 -7.97
CA VAL A 235 -7.81 -10.76 -6.97
C VAL A 235 -8.03 -12.11 -7.64
N SER A 236 -7.73 -13.22 -6.97
CA SER A 236 -7.88 -14.55 -7.54
C SER A 236 -9.33 -14.91 -7.88
N SER A 237 -9.52 -15.90 -8.76
CA SER A 237 -10.84 -16.48 -9.05
C SER A 237 -11.55 -16.93 -7.77
N ALA A 238 -10.83 -17.54 -6.83
CA ALA A 238 -11.38 -17.97 -5.55
C ALA A 238 -11.87 -16.80 -4.67
N MET A 239 -11.18 -15.66 -4.70
CA MET A 239 -11.63 -14.46 -3.99
C MET A 239 -12.85 -13.83 -4.66
N ASN A 240 -12.89 -13.81 -6.00
CA ASN A 240 -14.02 -13.31 -6.77
C ASN A 240 -15.31 -14.09 -6.52
N GLU A 241 -15.21 -15.41 -6.30
CA GLU A 241 -16.36 -16.28 -5.96
C GLU A 241 -16.97 -15.92 -4.60
N CYS A 242 -16.16 -15.36 -3.70
CA CYS A 242 -16.63 -14.97 -2.36
C CYS A 242 -17.32 -13.59 -2.32
N MET A 243 -17.37 -12.85 -3.43
CA MET A 243 -17.96 -11.51 -3.50
C MET A 243 -18.96 -11.40 -4.65
N SER A 244 -20.23 -11.06 -4.35
CA SER A 244 -21.23 -10.84 -5.40
C SER A 244 -20.99 -9.55 -6.18
N ASP A 245 -21.52 -9.47 -7.40
CA ASP A 245 -21.53 -8.25 -8.21
C ASP A 245 -22.24 -7.10 -7.50
N ALA A 246 -23.34 -7.40 -6.82
CA ALA A 246 -24.12 -6.42 -6.08
C ALA A 246 -23.32 -5.81 -4.90
N PHE A 247 -22.56 -6.67 -4.20
CA PHE A 247 -21.66 -6.22 -3.13
C PHE A 247 -20.54 -5.33 -3.68
N ILE A 248 -19.79 -5.81 -4.68
CA ILE A 248 -18.67 -5.07 -5.29
C ILE A 248 -19.17 -3.75 -5.86
N LYS A 249 -20.30 -3.74 -6.56
CA LYS A 249 -20.89 -2.50 -7.07
C LYS A 249 -21.11 -1.49 -5.94
N LYS A 250 -21.75 -1.89 -4.85
CA LYS A 250 -22.11 -1.01 -3.74
C LYS A 250 -20.89 -0.48 -2.97
N VAL A 251 -19.90 -1.35 -2.68
CA VAL A 251 -18.76 -0.96 -1.82
C VAL A 251 -17.62 -0.33 -2.60
N LEU A 252 -17.52 -0.58 -3.90
CA LEU A 252 -16.39 -0.17 -4.72
C LEU A 252 -16.82 0.73 -5.89
N TYR A 253 -17.56 0.21 -6.87
CA TYR A 253 -17.79 0.91 -8.13
C TYR A 253 -18.63 2.17 -8.00
N ASP A 254 -19.73 2.14 -7.23
CA ASP A 254 -20.57 3.31 -6.98
C ASP A 254 -19.78 4.43 -6.29
N ASN A 255 -18.79 4.08 -5.45
CA ASN A 255 -17.97 5.05 -4.75
C ASN A 255 -16.84 5.60 -5.64
N ILE A 256 -16.27 4.78 -6.53
CA ILE A 256 -15.33 5.26 -7.55
C ILE A 256 -16.03 6.24 -8.48
N GLU A 257 -17.22 5.91 -8.98
CA GLU A 257 -18.02 6.79 -9.86
C GLU A 257 -18.32 8.13 -9.17
N LYS A 258 -18.75 8.11 -7.91
CA LYS A 258 -19.00 9.32 -7.12
C LYS A 258 -17.75 10.18 -6.93
N ALA A 259 -16.59 9.57 -6.73
CA ALA A 259 -15.34 10.27 -6.48
C ALA A 259 -14.68 10.77 -7.78
N ASN A 260 -14.86 10.06 -8.89
CA ASN A 260 -14.23 10.35 -10.18
C ASN A 260 -15.01 11.38 -11.01
N VAL A 261 -15.34 12.51 -10.42
CA VAL A 261 -16.11 13.60 -11.08
C VAL A 261 -15.36 14.23 -12.25
N MET A 262 -14.05 14.07 -12.31
CA MET A 262 -13.20 14.57 -13.38
C MET A 262 -13.01 13.59 -14.53
N ALA A 263 -13.66 12.41 -14.46
CA ALA A 263 -13.59 11.36 -15.46
C ALA A 263 -12.15 10.95 -15.82
N VAL A 264 -11.26 10.89 -14.81
CA VAL A 264 -9.90 10.36 -15.03
C VAL A 264 -9.93 8.89 -15.42
N PRO A 265 -8.92 8.39 -16.14
CA PRO A 265 -8.83 6.99 -16.49
C PRO A 265 -9.01 6.06 -15.30
N PHE A 266 -9.86 5.06 -15.45
CA PHE A 266 -10.13 4.02 -14.47
C PHE A 266 -9.82 2.64 -15.05
N LEU A 267 -8.81 1.99 -14.52
CA LEU A 267 -8.37 0.65 -14.88
C LEU A 267 -8.84 -0.36 -13.83
N ASN A 268 -9.78 -1.19 -14.21
CA ASN A 268 -10.38 -2.19 -13.34
C ASN A 268 -9.91 -3.59 -13.67
N TYR A 269 -9.06 -4.16 -12.81
CA TYR A 269 -8.54 -5.52 -12.99
C TYR A 269 -9.16 -6.54 -12.02
N LEU A 270 -10.13 -6.15 -11.20
CA LEU A 270 -10.66 -7.01 -10.13
C LEU A 270 -11.01 -8.43 -10.64
N ARG A 271 -11.71 -8.50 -11.77
CA ARG A 271 -12.14 -9.76 -12.42
C ARG A 271 -11.55 -9.96 -13.83
N ASP A 272 -10.43 -9.30 -14.10
CA ASP A 272 -9.77 -9.44 -15.40
C ASP A 272 -9.24 -10.88 -15.60
N GLY A 273 -9.63 -11.51 -16.71
CA GLY A 273 -9.29 -12.90 -17.01
C GLY A 273 -7.79 -13.19 -17.05
N ARG A 274 -6.96 -12.18 -17.33
CA ARG A 274 -5.48 -12.29 -17.34
C ARG A 274 -4.91 -12.67 -15.97
N PHE A 275 -5.66 -12.40 -14.88
CA PHE A 275 -5.19 -12.53 -13.50
C PHE A 275 -6.04 -13.49 -12.63
N GLN A 276 -6.88 -14.34 -13.24
CA GLN A 276 -7.72 -15.25 -12.46
C GLN A 276 -7.01 -16.53 -11.99
N ASP A 277 -5.82 -16.82 -12.52
CA ASP A 277 -5.02 -17.97 -12.13
C ASP A 277 -4.51 -17.82 -10.69
N ILE A 278 -4.90 -18.75 -9.80
CA ILE A 278 -4.49 -18.78 -8.39
C ILE A 278 -2.97 -18.87 -8.22
N SER A 279 -2.23 -19.39 -9.20
CA SER A 279 -0.76 -19.47 -9.16
C SER A 279 -0.06 -18.10 -9.16
N LEU A 280 -0.79 -17.03 -9.52
CA LEU A 280 -0.30 -15.66 -9.50
C LEU A 280 -0.38 -15.00 -8.11
N TYR A 281 -0.98 -15.68 -7.15
CA TYR A 281 -1.24 -15.15 -5.81
C TYR A 281 -0.35 -15.80 -4.75
N ALA A 282 -0.26 -15.15 -3.59
CA ALA A 282 0.28 -15.75 -2.39
C ALA A 282 -0.78 -16.65 -1.72
N ASN A 283 -0.41 -17.33 -0.63
CA ASN A 283 -1.30 -18.26 0.08
C ASN A 283 -2.50 -17.58 0.80
N ASN A 284 -2.93 -16.41 0.36
CA ASN A 284 -4.01 -15.63 0.99
C ASN A 284 -5.13 -15.21 0.01
N ALA A 285 -5.07 -15.67 -1.23
CA ALA A 285 -6.07 -15.47 -2.29
C ALA A 285 -6.27 -14.03 -2.81
N ASP A 286 -5.85 -12.99 -2.08
CA ASP A 286 -6.09 -11.57 -2.41
C ASP A 286 -4.81 -10.78 -2.76
N TYR A 287 -3.61 -11.27 -2.44
CA TYR A 287 -2.37 -10.59 -2.78
C TYR A 287 -1.56 -11.34 -3.83
N LEU A 288 -1.12 -10.62 -4.84
CA LEU A 288 -0.25 -11.16 -5.88
C LEU A 288 1.11 -11.58 -5.30
N ASN A 289 1.62 -12.74 -5.72
CA ASN A 289 3.00 -13.15 -5.46
C ASN A 289 4.00 -12.41 -6.36
N ALA A 290 5.27 -12.66 -6.23
CA ALA A 290 6.31 -11.96 -7.00
C ALA A 290 6.11 -12.04 -8.52
N ARG A 291 5.66 -13.20 -9.04
CA ARG A 291 5.35 -13.39 -10.46
C ARG A 291 4.12 -12.59 -10.89
N GLY A 292 3.03 -12.71 -10.11
CA GLY A 292 1.78 -12.00 -10.38
C GLY A 292 1.96 -10.49 -10.37
N ARG A 293 2.71 -9.95 -9.41
CA ARG A 293 3.02 -8.51 -9.32
C ARG A 293 3.75 -7.97 -10.55
N LEU A 294 4.77 -8.71 -11.01
CA LEU A 294 5.53 -8.28 -12.17
C LEU A 294 4.67 -8.31 -13.44
N LEU A 295 3.89 -9.37 -13.63
CA LEU A 295 2.94 -9.48 -14.75
C LEU A 295 1.93 -8.33 -14.69
N PHE A 296 1.25 -8.14 -13.57
CA PHE A 296 0.25 -7.09 -13.39
C PHE A 296 0.82 -5.70 -13.66
N THR A 297 2.01 -5.39 -13.13
CA THR A 297 2.60 -4.06 -13.32
C THR A 297 2.96 -3.80 -14.78
N LYS A 298 3.42 -4.81 -15.53
CA LYS A 298 3.68 -4.69 -16.96
C LYS A 298 2.40 -4.38 -17.74
N GLU A 299 1.33 -5.13 -17.49
CA GLU A 299 0.03 -4.91 -18.13
C GLU A 299 -0.53 -3.53 -17.77
N LEU A 300 -0.46 -3.13 -16.50
CA LEU A 300 -0.87 -1.80 -16.05
C LEU A 300 -0.15 -0.67 -16.80
N ILE A 301 1.17 -0.79 -17.02
CA ILE A 301 1.94 0.21 -17.78
C ILE A 301 1.51 0.23 -19.25
N ILE A 302 1.23 -0.92 -19.83
CA ILE A 302 0.75 -1.02 -21.23
C ILE A 302 -0.64 -0.39 -21.34
N ASP A 303 -1.59 -0.84 -20.53
CA ASP A 303 -2.99 -0.37 -20.58
C ASP A 303 -3.09 1.13 -20.33
N SER A 304 -2.28 1.68 -19.40
CA SER A 304 -2.28 3.12 -19.12
C SER A 304 -1.76 3.98 -20.27
N LYS A 305 -0.88 3.46 -21.14
CA LYS A 305 -0.43 4.17 -22.34
C LYS A 305 -1.52 4.28 -23.40
N TYR A 306 -2.34 3.23 -23.57
CA TYR A 306 -3.45 3.24 -24.56
C TYR A 306 -4.56 4.23 -24.20
N ILE A 307 -4.78 4.50 -22.92
CA ILE A 307 -5.82 5.44 -22.47
C ILE A 307 -5.33 6.90 -22.56
N SER A 308 -4.02 7.11 -22.64
CA SER A 308 -3.41 8.45 -22.68
C SER A 308 -3.24 8.99 -24.11
N GLN A 309 -3.61 8.20 -25.13
CA GLN A 309 -3.67 8.57 -26.54
C GLN A 309 -5.10 8.95 -26.93
#